data_f3aa49aac482d6aa3a87f8c5b2a42b96
#
_entry.id   f3aa49aac482d6aa3a87f8c5b2a42b96
#
_cell.length_a   1.000
_cell.length_b   1.000
_cell.length_c   1.000
_cell.angle_alpha   90.00
_cell.angle_beta   90.00
_cell.angle_gamma   90.00
#
_symmetry.space_group_name_H-M   'P 1'
#
loop_
_entity.id
_entity.type
_entity.pdbx_description
1 polymer ?
#
loop_
_entity_poly.entity_id
_entity_poly.type
_entity_poly.pdbx_seq_one_letter_code
_entity_poly.pdbx_strand_id
1 'polypeptide(L)'
;DPEMSRGLGDVYKRQLENMGPSPEPNLTVLYSSRLPENFKKYAAHISVETSSIQYENDDVMRPIWGDDYSICCCVSATETGKEIQFFGARANLAKCLLYAINGGVDEKNKDQVGPKYRPITSEYLDYEEVMEKYDAMMDWLAKLYVETLNMIHYMHDKYYYEAAELALIDTEVRRTFATGIAGFSHVVDSLSAIKYAKVKTIRDEDGLVVDFETTGDFPKYGNDDERADEIAVWLLETFMRKLEKVHTYRDSEATTSILTITSNVVYGKATGAMPDGRKAWTPLSPGANPSYGAETNGLLASLNSVAKLPYEDALDGISNTQTMAPSALGHDLDEQKNT
;
A
#
# COMPACT_ATOMS: atom_id res chain seq x y z
N ASP A 1 -32.13 16.50 -20.11
CA ASP A 1 -33.33 16.95 -19.38
C ASP A 1 -32.92 17.39 -17.96
N PRO A 2 -33.11 18.67 -17.59
CA PRO A 2 -32.76 19.21 -16.27
C PRO A 2 -33.49 18.50 -15.12
N GLU A 3 -34.63 17.89 -15.39
CA GLU A 3 -35.42 17.18 -14.35
C GLU A 3 -34.88 15.76 -14.09
N MET A 4 -34.35 15.08 -15.07
CA MET A 4 -33.66 13.79 -14.87
C MET A 4 -32.34 13.97 -14.11
N SER A 5 -31.59 15.04 -14.38
CA SER A 5 -30.37 15.32 -13.63
C SER A 5 -30.63 15.69 -12.16
N ARG A 6 -31.80 16.30 -11.85
CA ARG A 6 -32.21 16.53 -10.46
C ARG A 6 -32.57 15.23 -9.75
N GLY A 7 -33.27 14.30 -10.42
CA GLY A 7 -33.63 13.02 -9.84
C GLY A 7 -32.41 12.16 -9.49
N LEU A 8 -31.41 12.10 -10.35
CA LEU A 8 -30.15 11.39 -10.09
C LEU A 8 -29.35 12.07 -8.95
N GLY A 9 -29.30 13.39 -8.91
CA GLY A 9 -28.66 14.12 -7.82
C GLY A 9 -29.27 13.80 -6.45
N ASP A 10 -30.57 13.65 -6.36
CA ASP A 10 -31.25 13.27 -5.12
C ASP A 10 -30.97 11.79 -4.73
N VAL A 11 -30.83 10.90 -5.70
CA VAL A 11 -30.44 9.49 -5.46
C VAL A 11 -29.03 9.45 -4.85
N TYR A 12 -28.06 10.12 -5.44
CA TYR A 12 -26.67 10.15 -4.93
C TYR A 12 -26.58 10.77 -3.53
N LYS A 13 -27.32 11.84 -3.26
CA LYS A 13 -27.40 12.43 -1.93
C LYS A 13 -27.92 11.42 -0.90
N ARG A 14 -29.03 10.74 -1.21
CA ARG A 14 -29.60 9.72 -0.31
C ARG A 14 -28.67 8.53 -0.10
N GLN A 15 -27.90 8.15 -1.11
CA GLN A 15 -26.87 7.12 -0.96
C GLN A 15 -25.81 7.56 0.03
N LEU A 16 -25.25 8.77 -0.11
CA LEU A 16 -24.28 9.31 0.83
C LEU A 16 -24.82 9.38 2.26
N GLU A 17 -26.06 9.90 2.44
CA GLU A 17 -26.70 10.05 3.73
C GLU A 17 -27.01 8.71 4.43
N ASN A 18 -27.44 7.70 3.68
CA ASN A 18 -27.86 6.42 4.25
C ASN A 18 -26.71 5.39 4.36
N MET A 19 -25.75 5.42 3.42
CA MET A 19 -24.65 4.46 3.41
C MET A 19 -23.42 5.01 4.13
N GLY A 20 -23.20 6.32 4.12
CA GLY A 20 -22.09 6.97 4.80
C GLY A 20 -21.95 6.58 6.28
N PRO A 21 -23.03 6.53 7.09
CA PRO A 21 -22.96 6.09 8.48
C PRO A 21 -22.77 4.58 8.67
N SER A 22 -22.95 3.79 7.61
CA SER A 22 -22.82 2.34 7.72
C SER A 22 -21.33 1.93 7.62
N PRO A 23 -20.84 1.08 8.53
CA PRO A 23 -19.49 0.55 8.42
C PRO A 23 -19.33 -0.42 7.25
N GLU A 24 -20.41 -0.96 6.72
CA GLU A 24 -20.45 -1.90 5.61
C GLU A 24 -21.76 -1.72 4.78
N PRO A 25 -21.68 -1.75 3.46
CA PRO A 25 -20.47 -1.75 2.62
C PRO A 25 -19.76 -0.38 2.63
N ASN A 26 -18.47 -0.36 2.32
CA ASN A 26 -17.74 0.89 2.13
C ASN A 26 -18.34 1.69 0.98
N LEU A 27 -18.57 2.97 1.20
CA LEU A 27 -19.01 3.89 0.15
C LEU A 27 -17.78 4.58 -0.44
N THR A 28 -17.52 4.32 -1.74
CA THR A 28 -16.43 4.96 -2.47
C THR A 28 -16.97 6.05 -3.38
N VAL A 29 -16.46 7.25 -3.24
CA VAL A 29 -16.73 8.38 -4.13
C VAL A 29 -15.60 8.46 -5.15
N LEU A 30 -15.91 8.33 -6.43
CA LEU A 30 -14.98 8.60 -7.52
C LEU A 30 -14.83 10.11 -7.66
N TYR A 31 -13.76 10.65 -7.06
CA TYR A 31 -13.53 12.08 -7.01
C TYR A 31 -12.80 12.56 -8.28
N SER A 32 -13.35 13.61 -8.90
CA SER A 32 -12.74 14.27 -10.04
C SER A 32 -12.72 15.77 -9.84
N SER A 33 -11.71 16.44 -10.41
CA SER A 33 -11.63 17.89 -10.49
C SER A 33 -12.86 18.49 -11.19
N ARG A 34 -13.51 17.73 -12.10
CA ARG A 34 -14.69 18.11 -12.88
C ARG A 34 -16.01 18.00 -12.13
N LEU A 35 -16.04 17.41 -10.95
CA LEU A 35 -17.27 17.32 -10.15
C LEU A 35 -17.79 18.72 -9.76
N PRO A 36 -19.13 18.94 -9.76
CA PRO A 36 -19.70 20.19 -9.30
C PRO A 36 -19.31 20.53 -7.86
N GLU A 37 -18.97 21.79 -7.60
CA GLU A 37 -18.57 22.25 -6.26
C GLU A 37 -19.61 21.92 -5.18
N ASN A 38 -20.89 22.04 -5.49
CA ASN A 38 -21.95 21.68 -4.56
C ASN A 38 -21.93 20.19 -4.17
N PHE A 39 -21.54 19.29 -5.10
CA PHE A 39 -21.39 17.87 -4.79
C PHE A 39 -20.16 17.63 -3.93
N LYS A 40 -19.01 18.25 -4.23
CA LYS A 40 -17.79 18.15 -3.43
C LYS A 40 -18.02 18.58 -2.00
N LYS A 41 -18.65 19.75 -1.80
CA LYS A 41 -19.00 20.26 -0.46
C LYS A 41 -19.97 19.35 0.27
N TYR A 42 -20.92 18.77 -0.44
CA TYR A 42 -21.87 17.84 0.17
C TYR A 42 -21.19 16.52 0.59
N ALA A 43 -20.33 15.97 -0.25
CA ALA A 43 -19.55 14.77 0.10
C ALA A 43 -18.62 15.03 1.30
N ALA A 44 -17.95 16.19 1.34
CA ALA A 44 -17.13 16.61 2.46
C ALA A 44 -17.98 16.73 3.76
N HIS A 45 -19.16 17.34 3.68
CA HIS A 45 -20.10 17.44 4.82
C HIS A 45 -20.43 16.06 5.40
N ILE A 46 -20.81 15.11 4.55
CA ILE A 46 -21.12 13.74 5.00
C ILE A 46 -19.87 13.03 5.56
N SER A 47 -18.70 13.26 4.96
CA SER A 47 -17.43 12.71 5.48
C SER A 47 -17.12 13.20 6.90
N VAL A 48 -17.33 14.49 7.17
CA VAL A 48 -17.13 15.07 8.52
C VAL A 48 -18.10 14.47 9.54
N GLU A 49 -19.36 14.27 9.14
CA GLU A 49 -20.38 13.73 10.04
C GLU A 49 -20.22 12.24 10.32
N THR A 50 -19.79 11.46 9.32
CA THR A 50 -19.84 9.98 9.40
C THR A 50 -18.48 9.31 9.51
N SER A 51 -17.42 9.96 9.02
CA SER A 51 -16.05 9.43 8.98
C SER A 51 -15.91 8.08 8.22
N SER A 52 -16.82 7.79 7.28
CA SER A 52 -16.91 6.47 6.64
C SER A 52 -16.87 6.48 5.11
N ILE A 53 -16.67 7.65 4.48
CA ILE A 53 -16.57 7.75 3.03
C ILE A 53 -15.11 7.59 2.61
N GLN A 54 -14.90 6.77 1.58
CA GLN A 54 -13.64 6.60 0.88
C GLN A 54 -13.66 7.40 -0.42
N TYR A 55 -12.53 7.95 -0.81
CA TYR A 55 -12.36 8.69 -2.07
C TYR A 55 -11.33 8.01 -2.95
N GLU A 56 -11.67 7.85 -4.24
CA GLU A 56 -10.75 7.42 -5.28
C GLU A 56 -10.57 8.53 -6.32
N ASN A 57 -9.36 8.69 -6.83
CA ASN A 57 -9.04 9.74 -7.79
C ASN A 57 -9.43 9.33 -9.22
N ASP A 58 -10.63 9.73 -9.66
CA ASP A 58 -11.15 9.43 -11.00
C ASP A 58 -10.33 10.07 -12.12
N ASP A 59 -9.68 11.21 -11.85
CA ASP A 59 -8.82 11.87 -12.86
C ASP A 59 -7.55 11.06 -13.17
N VAL A 60 -7.08 10.23 -12.22
CA VAL A 60 -5.98 9.28 -12.40
C VAL A 60 -6.47 7.94 -12.93
N MET A 61 -7.59 7.44 -12.40
CA MET A 61 -8.08 6.08 -12.71
C MET A 61 -8.71 5.97 -14.10
N ARG A 62 -9.51 6.96 -14.50
CA ARG A 62 -10.23 6.95 -15.79
C ARG A 62 -9.34 6.83 -17.04
N PRO A 63 -8.18 7.50 -17.13
CA PRO A 63 -7.27 7.31 -18.27
C PRO A 63 -6.72 5.88 -18.39
N ILE A 64 -6.65 5.13 -17.29
CA ILE A 64 -6.12 3.76 -17.25
C ILE A 64 -7.22 2.73 -17.49
N TRP A 65 -8.39 2.91 -16.85
CA TRP A 65 -9.47 1.93 -16.79
C TRP A 65 -10.68 2.24 -17.66
N GLY A 66 -10.68 3.41 -18.34
CA GLY A 66 -11.84 3.84 -19.14
C GLY A 66 -13.01 4.34 -18.30
N ASP A 67 -14.20 4.38 -18.91
CA ASP A 67 -15.39 4.97 -18.28
C ASP A 67 -16.20 3.96 -17.45
N ASP A 68 -16.02 2.66 -17.69
CA ASP A 68 -16.86 1.57 -17.14
C ASP A 68 -16.16 0.80 -16.02
N TYR A 69 -15.27 1.44 -15.26
CA TYR A 69 -14.62 0.80 -14.13
C TYR A 69 -15.42 0.97 -12.84
N SER A 70 -15.21 0.06 -11.92
CA SER A 70 -15.68 0.14 -10.54
C SER A 70 -14.54 -0.20 -9.58
N ILE A 71 -14.69 0.22 -8.33
CA ILE A 71 -13.75 -0.18 -7.27
C ILE A 71 -14.24 -1.51 -6.69
N CYS A 72 -13.49 -2.56 -6.96
CA CYS A 72 -13.71 -3.85 -6.32
C CYS A 72 -12.86 -3.95 -5.05
N CYS A 73 -13.37 -4.55 -4.01
CA CYS A 73 -12.74 -4.61 -2.71
C CYS A 73 -12.53 -3.22 -2.09
N CYS A 74 -11.27 -2.78 -1.81
CA CYS A 74 -11.00 -1.55 -1.06
C CYS A 74 -10.50 -0.40 -1.95
N VAL A 75 -9.56 -0.69 -2.86
CA VAL A 75 -8.86 0.31 -3.68
C VAL A 75 -8.59 -0.17 -5.11
N SER A 76 -8.88 -1.43 -5.42
CA SER A 76 -8.61 -2.00 -6.73
C SER A 76 -9.68 -1.60 -7.74
N ALA A 77 -9.28 -1.06 -8.87
CA ALA A 77 -10.20 -0.83 -9.98
C ALA A 77 -10.29 -2.05 -10.89
N THR A 78 -11.48 -2.29 -11.43
CA THR A 78 -11.72 -3.32 -12.45
C THR A 78 -12.73 -2.82 -13.47
N GLU A 79 -12.59 -3.23 -14.73
CA GLU A 79 -13.63 -3.03 -15.72
C GLU A 79 -14.78 -4.01 -15.44
N THR A 80 -15.95 -3.47 -15.13
CA THR A 80 -17.11 -4.24 -14.72
C THR A 80 -17.57 -5.21 -15.81
N GLY A 81 -17.62 -6.50 -15.47
CA GLY A 81 -18.05 -7.56 -16.39
C GLY A 81 -17.01 -7.97 -17.44
N LYS A 82 -15.80 -7.44 -17.43
CA LYS A 82 -14.73 -7.74 -18.38
C LYS A 82 -13.48 -8.32 -17.75
N GLU A 83 -13.30 -8.14 -16.45
CA GLU A 83 -12.09 -8.52 -15.73
C GLU A 83 -12.36 -9.50 -14.60
N ILE A 84 -11.39 -10.35 -14.36
CA ILE A 84 -11.29 -11.17 -13.15
C ILE A 84 -9.94 -10.89 -12.47
N GLN A 85 -9.97 -10.72 -11.16
CA GLN A 85 -8.79 -10.46 -10.36
C GLN A 85 -8.41 -11.69 -9.55
N PHE A 86 -7.20 -12.20 -9.79
CA PHE A 86 -6.57 -13.18 -8.91
C PHE A 86 -5.94 -12.47 -7.72
N PHE A 87 -6.54 -12.58 -6.57
CA PHE A 87 -6.11 -11.90 -5.34
C PHE A 87 -5.49 -12.87 -4.33
N GLY A 88 -4.50 -12.40 -3.58
CA GLY A 88 -3.82 -13.18 -2.55
C GLY A 88 -3.34 -12.37 -1.36
N ALA A 89 -2.31 -12.87 -0.70
CA ALA A 89 -1.66 -12.22 0.42
C ALA A 89 -0.75 -11.07 -0.07
N ARG A 90 -0.18 -10.32 0.87
CA ARG A 90 0.79 -9.25 0.60
C ARG A 90 2.20 -9.70 0.95
N ALA A 91 3.19 -9.18 0.22
CA ALA A 91 4.61 -9.38 0.53
C ALA A 91 5.05 -8.41 1.63
N ASN A 92 5.64 -8.93 2.71
CA ASN A 92 6.19 -8.11 3.79
C ASN A 92 7.61 -7.64 3.44
N LEU A 93 7.75 -6.48 2.80
CA LEU A 93 9.03 -5.92 2.39
C LEU A 93 9.91 -5.49 3.57
N ALA A 94 9.30 -5.12 4.70
CA ALA A 94 10.03 -4.81 5.93
C ALA A 94 10.75 -6.06 6.47
N LYS A 95 10.08 -7.20 6.47
CA LYS A 95 10.67 -8.48 6.85
C LYS A 95 11.77 -8.92 5.87
N CYS A 96 11.56 -8.67 4.58
CA CYS A 96 12.54 -8.94 3.53
C CYS A 96 13.85 -8.16 3.76
N LEU A 97 13.78 -6.90 4.20
CA LEU A 97 14.95 -6.10 4.54
C LEU A 97 15.73 -6.73 5.72
N LEU A 98 15.05 -7.22 6.73
CA LEU A 98 15.69 -7.90 7.86
C LEU A 98 16.36 -9.22 7.42
N TYR A 99 15.74 -9.96 6.50
CA TYR A 99 16.35 -11.15 5.90
C TYR A 99 17.61 -10.79 5.09
N ALA A 100 17.59 -9.68 4.36
CA ALA A 100 18.76 -9.23 3.62
C ALA A 100 19.94 -8.91 4.55
N ILE A 101 19.68 -8.25 5.67
CA ILE A 101 20.69 -7.93 6.70
C ILE A 101 21.22 -9.21 7.37
N ASN A 102 20.36 -10.16 7.65
CA ASN A 102 20.66 -11.38 8.39
C ASN A 102 21.01 -12.60 7.52
N GLY A 103 21.24 -12.41 6.21
CA GLY A 103 21.64 -13.49 5.32
C GLY A 103 20.57 -14.56 5.10
N GLY A 104 19.29 -14.17 5.13
CA GLY A 104 18.13 -15.04 4.94
C GLY A 104 17.60 -15.70 6.22
N VAL A 105 18.16 -15.37 7.37
CA VAL A 105 17.71 -15.90 8.68
C VAL A 105 16.61 -15.03 9.27
N ASP A 106 15.56 -15.66 9.77
CA ASP A 106 14.47 -15.02 10.49
C ASP A 106 14.92 -14.56 11.88
N GLU A 107 14.82 -13.28 12.17
CA GLU A 107 15.27 -12.71 13.45
C GLU A 107 14.39 -13.12 14.65
N LYS A 108 13.20 -13.67 14.39
CA LYS A 108 12.25 -14.10 15.42
C LYS A 108 12.42 -15.57 15.78
N ASN A 109 12.43 -16.43 14.77
CA ASN A 109 12.44 -17.88 14.96
C ASN A 109 13.84 -18.47 14.79
N LYS A 110 14.79 -17.68 14.28
CA LYS A 110 16.18 -18.09 14.00
C LYS A 110 16.32 -19.17 12.91
N ASP A 111 15.28 -19.34 12.10
CA ASP A 111 15.26 -20.30 11.01
C ASP A 111 15.85 -19.67 9.73
N GLN A 112 16.52 -20.48 8.90
CA GLN A 112 16.91 -20.09 7.55
C GLN A 112 15.68 -20.12 6.65
N VAL A 113 15.08 -18.97 6.38
CA VAL A 113 13.86 -18.84 5.55
C VAL A 113 14.19 -18.44 4.13
N GLY A 114 15.03 -17.43 3.96
CA GLY A 114 15.49 -16.98 2.65
C GLY A 114 16.71 -17.75 2.14
N PRO A 115 17.20 -17.41 0.94
CA PRO A 115 18.47 -17.92 0.43
C PRO A 115 19.59 -17.61 1.43
N LYS A 116 20.51 -18.56 1.58
CA LYS A 116 21.66 -18.38 2.46
C LYS A 116 22.68 -17.46 1.82
N TYR A 117 22.65 -16.21 2.19
CA TYR A 117 23.68 -15.22 1.85
C TYR A 117 24.61 -14.95 3.03
N ARG A 118 25.77 -14.34 2.75
CA ARG A 118 26.63 -13.84 3.81
C ARG A 118 25.90 -12.70 4.55
N PRO A 119 25.64 -12.79 5.86
CA PRO A 119 25.01 -11.71 6.61
C PRO A 119 25.92 -10.48 6.63
N ILE A 120 25.34 -9.31 6.87
CA ILE A 120 26.11 -8.10 7.17
C ILE A 120 26.72 -8.27 8.55
N THR A 121 28.04 -8.13 8.68
CA THR A 121 28.77 -8.32 9.93
C THR A 121 29.33 -7.03 10.50
N SER A 122 29.25 -5.92 9.76
CA SER A 122 29.70 -4.61 10.20
C SER A 122 28.92 -4.11 11.42
N GLU A 123 29.57 -3.30 12.27
CA GLU A 123 28.94 -2.68 13.41
C GLU A 123 27.91 -1.61 12.96
N TYR A 124 28.23 -0.90 11.90
CA TYR A 124 27.34 0.08 11.27
C TYR A 124 26.93 -0.42 9.89
N LEU A 125 25.66 -0.17 9.52
CA LEU A 125 25.18 -0.52 8.18
C LEU A 125 25.75 0.43 7.15
N ASP A 126 26.25 -0.14 6.04
CA ASP A 126 26.64 0.56 4.83
C ASP A 126 25.48 0.52 3.83
N TYR A 127 25.16 1.68 3.25
CA TYR A 127 23.99 1.82 2.37
C TYR A 127 24.11 0.95 1.12
N GLU A 128 25.27 0.96 0.45
CA GLU A 128 25.46 0.21 -0.79
C GLU A 128 25.44 -1.30 -0.54
N GLU A 129 26.06 -1.76 0.56
CA GLU A 129 26.00 -3.17 0.94
C GLU A 129 24.57 -3.62 1.25
N VAL A 130 23.79 -2.80 1.95
CA VAL A 130 22.38 -3.11 2.26
C VAL A 130 21.55 -3.14 0.99
N MET A 131 21.73 -2.16 0.09
CA MET A 131 20.98 -2.09 -1.17
C MET A 131 21.25 -3.30 -2.06
N GLU A 132 22.51 -3.72 -2.23
CA GLU A 132 22.86 -4.91 -3.00
C GLU A 132 22.17 -6.17 -2.45
N LYS A 133 22.25 -6.37 -1.13
CA LYS A 133 21.65 -7.54 -0.49
C LYS A 133 20.12 -7.51 -0.49
N TYR A 134 19.55 -6.33 -0.31
CA TYR A 134 18.10 -6.15 -0.33
C TYR A 134 17.52 -6.37 -1.72
N ASP A 135 18.19 -5.86 -2.75
CA ASP A 135 17.78 -6.09 -4.13
C ASP A 135 17.76 -7.59 -4.47
N ALA A 136 18.83 -8.32 -4.14
CA ALA A 136 18.89 -9.77 -4.33
C ALA A 136 17.83 -10.54 -3.50
N MET A 137 17.53 -10.07 -2.29
CA MET A 137 16.51 -10.69 -1.45
C MET A 137 15.10 -10.43 -1.99
N MET A 138 14.85 -9.25 -2.58
CA MET A 138 13.58 -8.95 -3.25
C MET A 138 13.38 -9.81 -4.51
N ASP A 139 14.42 -10.16 -5.27
CA ASP A 139 14.30 -11.10 -6.40
C ASP A 139 13.80 -12.49 -5.94
N TRP A 140 14.38 -12.98 -4.85
CA TRP A 140 13.93 -14.24 -4.24
C TRP A 140 12.47 -14.13 -3.73
N LEU A 141 12.16 -13.04 -3.02
CA LEU A 141 10.81 -12.85 -2.47
C LEU A 141 9.76 -12.74 -3.57
N ALA A 142 10.01 -11.96 -4.63
CA ALA A 142 9.09 -11.81 -5.76
C ALA A 142 8.79 -13.17 -6.41
N LYS A 143 9.82 -13.98 -6.63
CA LYS A 143 9.65 -15.34 -7.18
C LYS A 143 8.82 -16.23 -6.25
N LEU A 144 9.20 -16.32 -4.97
CA LEU A 144 8.48 -17.12 -3.98
C LEU A 144 7.02 -16.68 -3.87
N TYR A 145 6.80 -15.39 -3.86
CA TYR A 145 5.47 -14.79 -3.71
C TYR A 145 4.56 -15.12 -4.88
N VAL A 146 5.00 -14.87 -6.11
CA VAL A 146 4.21 -15.18 -7.32
C VAL A 146 3.99 -16.69 -7.46
N GLU A 147 5.01 -17.53 -7.25
CA GLU A 147 4.88 -18.99 -7.32
C GLU A 147 3.88 -19.52 -6.26
N THR A 148 3.88 -18.94 -5.06
CA THR A 148 2.92 -19.30 -4.01
C THR A 148 1.50 -18.91 -4.39
N LEU A 149 1.28 -17.69 -4.91
CA LEU A 149 -0.02 -17.25 -5.39
C LEU A 149 -0.50 -18.10 -6.58
N ASN A 150 0.39 -18.43 -7.52
CA ASN A 150 0.06 -19.35 -8.62
C ASN A 150 -0.49 -20.69 -8.11
N MET A 151 0.15 -21.23 -7.06
CA MET A 151 -0.30 -22.49 -6.45
C MET A 151 -1.66 -22.33 -5.76
N ILE A 152 -1.89 -21.22 -5.08
CA ILE A 152 -3.19 -20.91 -4.44
C ILE A 152 -4.29 -20.84 -5.50
N HIS A 153 -4.08 -20.08 -6.57
CA HIS A 153 -5.09 -19.93 -7.64
C HIS A 153 -5.33 -21.25 -8.39
N TYR A 154 -4.29 -22.02 -8.67
CA TYR A 154 -4.45 -23.37 -9.21
C TYR A 154 -5.31 -24.25 -8.30
N MET A 155 -5.11 -24.19 -6.98
CA MET A 155 -5.90 -24.98 -6.03
C MET A 155 -7.35 -24.50 -5.94
N HIS A 156 -7.62 -23.21 -6.08
CA HIS A 156 -8.97 -22.67 -6.17
C HIS A 156 -9.67 -23.16 -7.43
N ASP A 157 -9.01 -23.09 -8.60
CA ASP A 157 -9.57 -23.50 -9.89
C ASP A 157 -9.82 -25.00 -9.98
N LYS A 158 -9.10 -25.81 -9.24
CA LYS A 158 -9.40 -27.22 -9.09
C LYS A 158 -10.84 -27.46 -8.60
N TYR A 159 -11.43 -26.48 -7.92
CA TYR A 159 -12.82 -26.50 -7.43
C TYR A 159 -13.74 -25.57 -8.23
N TYR A 160 -13.39 -25.29 -9.49
CA TYR A 160 -14.18 -24.47 -10.42
C TYR A 160 -14.36 -23.00 -10.01
N TYR A 161 -13.43 -22.43 -9.27
CA TYR A 161 -13.52 -21.05 -8.80
C TYR A 161 -13.65 -20.05 -9.95
N GLU A 162 -12.70 -20.05 -10.90
CA GLU A 162 -12.74 -19.12 -12.04
C GLU A 162 -14.01 -19.36 -12.90
N ALA A 163 -14.39 -20.60 -13.15
CA ALA A 163 -15.59 -20.91 -13.94
C ALA A 163 -16.87 -20.36 -13.31
N ALA A 164 -16.93 -20.30 -11.97
CA ALA A 164 -18.05 -19.70 -11.26
C ALA A 164 -18.03 -18.16 -11.38
N GLU A 165 -16.86 -17.53 -11.22
CA GLU A 165 -16.68 -16.09 -11.37
C GLU A 165 -16.98 -15.61 -12.80
N LEU A 166 -16.55 -16.37 -13.80
CA LEU A 166 -16.78 -16.06 -15.22
C LEU A 166 -18.23 -16.17 -15.69
N ALA A 167 -19.15 -16.69 -14.88
CA ALA A 167 -20.54 -16.83 -15.25
C ALA A 167 -21.24 -15.52 -15.64
N LEU A 168 -20.72 -14.38 -15.14
CA LEU A 168 -21.24 -13.02 -15.40
C LEU A 168 -20.22 -12.12 -16.10
N ILE A 169 -19.13 -12.67 -16.62
CA ILE A 169 -18.05 -11.97 -17.27
C ILE A 169 -18.11 -12.19 -18.78
N ASP A 170 -17.62 -11.25 -19.56
CA ASP A 170 -17.55 -11.29 -21.02
C ASP A 170 -16.67 -12.44 -21.53
N THR A 171 -16.80 -12.80 -22.80
CA THR A 171 -16.03 -13.91 -23.41
C THR A 171 -14.53 -13.60 -23.54
N GLU A 172 -14.18 -12.34 -23.70
CA GLU A 172 -12.79 -11.87 -23.69
C GLU A 172 -12.44 -11.30 -22.31
N VAL A 173 -11.86 -12.14 -21.47
CA VAL A 173 -11.57 -11.79 -20.07
C VAL A 173 -10.16 -11.28 -19.92
N ARG A 174 -10.00 -10.05 -19.40
CA ARG A 174 -8.72 -9.57 -18.86
C ARG A 174 -8.51 -10.18 -17.47
N ARG A 175 -7.36 -10.76 -17.25
CA ARG A 175 -6.99 -11.35 -15.96
C ARG A 175 -5.91 -10.52 -15.32
N THR A 176 -6.17 -10.00 -14.13
CA THR A 176 -5.18 -9.32 -13.30
C THR A 176 -4.71 -10.24 -12.18
N PHE A 177 -3.44 -10.13 -11.81
CA PHE A 177 -2.80 -10.89 -10.75
C PHE A 177 -2.42 -9.92 -9.63
N ALA A 178 -3.33 -9.76 -8.69
CA ALA A 178 -3.23 -8.77 -7.62
C ALA A 178 -2.17 -9.17 -6.60
N THR A 179 -1.11 -8.43 -6.57
CA THR A 179 -0.08 -8.49 -5.54
C THR A 179 -0.20 -7.32 -4.56
N GLY A 180 0.66 -7.26 -3.55
CA GLY A 180 0.62 -6.14 -2.62
C GLY A 180 1.82 -6.07 -1.70
N ILE A 181 2.06 -4.87 -1.20
CA ILE A 181 3.19 -4.53 -0.34
C ILE A 181 2.71 -4.25 1.07
N ALA A 182 3.40 -4.81 2.07
CA ALA A 182 3.30 -4.47 3.48
C ALA A 182 4.62 -3.91 3.99
N GLY A 183 4.56 -2.90 4.87
CA GLY A 183 5.73 -2.28 5.50
C GLY A 183 6.44 -1.23 4.64
N PHE A 184 5.77 -0.69 3.64
CA PHE A 184 6.32 0.23 2.64
C PHE A 184 7.08 1.40 3.28
N SER A 185 6.43 2.25 4.06
CA SER A 185 7.03 3.44 4.67
C SER A 185 8.16 3.12 5.63
N HIS A 186 8.05 2.02 6.38
CA HIS A 186 9.14 1.58 7.28
C HIS A 186 10.40 1.16 6.52
N VAL A 187 10.26 0.57 5.34
CA VAL A 187 11.41 0.27 4.47
C VAL A 187 12.02 1.55 3.94
N VAL A 188 11.21 2.49 3.44
CA VAL A 188 11.68 3.78 2.94
C VAL A 188 12.46 4.52 4.02
N ASP A 189 11.88 4.67 5.21
CA ASP A 189 12.51 5.35 6.34
C ASP A 189 13.77 4.62 6.82
N SER A 190 13.77 3.29 6.81
CA SER A 190 14.96 2.49 7.17
C SER A 190 16.11 2.67 6.19
N LEU A 191 15.83 2.64 4.89
CA LEU A 191 16.85 2.90 3.87
C LEU A 191 17.35 4.34 3.92
N SER A 192 16.46 5.29 4.18
CA SER A 192 16.82 6.69 4.43
C SER A 192 17.72 6.84 5.66
N ALA A 193 17.38 6.18 6.77
CA ALA A 193 18.20 6.19 7.99
C ALA A 193 19.61 5.64 7.73
N ILE A 194 19.72 4.53 6.99
CA ILE A 194 21.01 3.93 6.64
C ILE A 194 21.83 4.85 5.73
N LYS A 195 21.16 5.57 4.82
CA LYS A 195 21.82 6.46 3.85
C LYS A 195 22.31 7.77 4.47
N TYR A 196 21.53 8.37 5.37
CA TYR A 196 21.73 9.74 5.84
C TYR A 196 22.10 9.86 7.31
N ALA A 197 21.91 8.81 8.11
CA ALA A 197 22.27 8.77 9.52
C ALA A 197 23.32 7.67 9.80
N LYS A 198 23.56 7.37 11.07
CA LYS A 198 24.40 6.24 11.49
C LYS A 198 23.53 5.18 12.14
N VAL A 199 23.44 4.03 11.52
CA VAL A 199 22.66 2.91 12.02
C VAL A 199 23.61 1.81 12.53
N LYS A 200 23.66 1.65 13.85
CA LYS A 200 24.42 0.61 14.52
C LYS A 200 23.58 -0.65 14.68
N THR A 201 24.14 -1.81 14.35
CA THR A 201 23.50 -3.10 14.53
C THR A 201 23.67 -3.60 15.98
N ILE A 202 22.57 -4.08 16.57
CA ILE A 202 22.57 -4.76 17.87
C ILE A 202 22.34 -6.24 17.63
N ARG A 203 23.26 -7.09 18.08
CA ARG A 203 23.26 -8.52 17.80
C ARG A 203 22.99 -9.32 19.07
N ASP A 204 22.35 -10.46 18.88
CA ASP A 204 22.20 -11.46 19.92
C ASP A 204 23.47 -12.36 20.06
N GLU A 205 23.38 -13.37 20.93
CA GLU A 205 24.48 -14.31 21.21
C GLU A 205 24.91 -15.15 19.99
N ASP A 206 24.01 -15.33 19.02
CA ASP A 206 24.26 -16.06 17.77
C ASP A 206 24.82 -15.15 16.66
N GLY A 207 24.95 -13.84 16.95
CA GLY A 207 25.42 -12.82 16.01
C GLY A 207 24.34 -12.31 15.06
N LEU A 208 23.07 -12.69 15.28
CA LEU A 208 21.93 -12.23 14.51
C LEU A 208 21.57 -10.79 14.89
N VAL A 209 21.33 -9.92 13.90
CA VAL A 209 20.86 -8.57 14.15
C VAL A 209 19.40 -8.61 14.61
N VAL A 210 19.14 -8.14 15.81
CA VAL A 210 17.83 -8.17 16.47
C VAL A 210 17.28 -6.79 16.81
N ASP A 211 18.14 -5.76 16.84
CA ASP A 211 17.73 -4.37 17.07
C ASP A 211 18.73 -3.40 16.40
N PHE A 212 18.39 -2.13 16.38
CA PHE A 212 19.20 -1.06 15.80
C PHE A 212 19.24 0.16 16.72
N GLU A 213 20.38 0.84 16.71
CA GLU A 213 20.57 2.15 17.33
C GLU A 213 20.88 3.17 16.22
N THR A 214 19.92 4.04 15.95
CA THR A 214 20.05 5.07 14.88
C THR A 214 20.34 6.41 15.50
N THR A 215 21.45 7.04 15.07
CA THR A 215 21.95 8.31 15.58
C THR A 215 22.11 9.28 14.43
N GLY A 216 21.56 10.48 14.59
CA GLY A 216 21.51 11.55 13.58
C GLY A 216 20.15 11.69 12.95
N ASP A 217 19.94 12.80 12.26
CA ASP A 217 18.70 13.10 11.55
C ASP A 217 18.74 12.51 10.13
N PHE A 218 17.61 12.07 9.66
CA PHE A 218 17.42 11.56 8.29
C PHE A 218 16.05 11.97 7.73
N PRO A 219 15.94 12.15 6.41
CA PRO A 219 14.65 12.45 5.78
C PRO A 219 13.69 11.30 5.99
N LYS A 220 12.42 11.61 6.32
CA LYS A 220 11.37 10.62 6.50
C LYS A 220 10.28 10.81 5.47
N TYR A 221 9.75 9.71 4.98
CA TYR A 221 8.63 9.68 4.06
C TYR A 221 7.38 10.35 4.66
N GLY A 222 6.65 11.08 3.83
CA GLY A 222 5.47 11.84 4.25
C GLY A 222 5.77 13.29 4.65
N ASN A 223 6.92 13.84 4.28
CA ASN A 223 7.32 15.21 4.56
C ASN A 223 7.59 16.05 3.31
N ASP A 224 7.22 15.54 2.12
CA ASP A 224 7.52 16.17 0.82
C ASP A 224 9.03 16.41 0.63
N ASP A 225 9.86 15.48 1.11
CA ASP A 225 11.31 15.52 0.99
C ASP A 225 11.76 14.56 -0.10
N GLU A 226 12.28 15.10 -1.21
CA GLU A 226 12.71 14.34 -2.38
C GLU A 226 13.67 13.19 -2.03
N ARG A 227 14.51 13.35 -1.03
CA ARG A 227 15.49 12.33 -0.62
C ARG A 227 14.83 11.05 -0.08
N ALA A 228 13.68 11.17 0.58
CA ALA A 228 12.89 10.04 1.05
C ALA A 228 11.90 9.57 -0.03
N ASP A 229 11.28 10.51 -0.74
CA ASP A 229 10.29 10.23 -1.77
C ASP A 229 10.89 9.46 -2.96
N GLU A 230 12.14 9.79 -3.38
CA GLU A 230 12.89 9.02 -4.39
C GLU A 230 13.13 7.55 -3.97
N ILE A 231 13.37 7.29 -2.69
CA ILE A 231 13.50 5.92 -2.18
C ILE A 231 12.15 5.20 -2.25
N ALA A 232 11.07 5.91 -1.97
CA ALA A 232 9.72 5.35 -2.07
C ALA A 232 9.35 4.97 -3.50
N VAL A 233 9.61 5.85 -4.46
CA VAL A 233 9.44 5.59 -5.90
C VAL A 233 10.28 4.39 -6.32
N TRP A 234 11.58 4.40 -6.02
CA TRP A 234 12.49 3.30 -6.33
C TRP A 234 12.01 1.95 -5.79
N LEU A 235 11.50 1.93 -4.55
CA LEU A 235 11.03 0.70 -3.92
C LEU A 235 9.85 0.08 -4.66
N LEU A 236 8.85 0.90 -5.00
CA LEU A 236 7.65 0.45 -5.72
C LEU A 236 8.00 -0.05 -7.12
N GLU A 237 8.67 0.78 -7.92
CA GLU A 237 9.10 0.43 -9.28
C GLU A 237 9.98 -0.84 -9.30
N THR A 238 10.93 -0.93 -8.37
CA THR A 238 11.86 -2.07 -8.33
C THR A 238 11.13 -3.35 -7.99
N PHE A 239 10.24 -3.33 -7.01
CA PHE A 239 9.50 -4.53 -6.64
C PHE A 239 8.53 -4.95 -7.73
N MET A 240 7.82 -4.01 -8.36
CA MET A 240 6.91 -4.31 -9.49
C MET A 240 7.66 -4.95 -10.65
N ARG A 241 8.79 -4.37 -11.09
CA ARG A 241 9.64 -4.96 -12.15
C ARG A 241 10.15 -6.37 -11.82
N LYS A 242 10.32 -6.71 -10.53
CA LYS A 242 10.70 -8.06 -10.12
C LYS A 242 9.53 -9.04 -10.18
N LEU A 243 8.33 -8.60 -9.85
CA LEU A 243 7.09 -9.39 -9.97
C LEU A 243 6.80 -9.74 -11.43
N GLU A 244 6.92 -8.78 -12.34
CA GLU A 244 6.68 -8.96 -13.79
C GLU A 244 7.61 -9.97 -14.47
N LYS A 245 8.79 -10.24 -13.89
CA LYS A 245 9.70 -11.27 -14.41
C LYS A 245 9.25 -12.71 -14.15
N VAL A 246 8.27 -12.89 -13.27
CA VAL A 246 7.80 -14.22 -12.87
C VAL A 246 6.49 -14.53 -13.58
N HIS A 247 6.40 -15.70 -14.18
CA HIS A 247 5.19 -16.14 -14.87
C HIS A 247 4.01 -16.26 -13.89
N THR A 248 2.91 -15.61 -14.21
CA THR A 248 1.69 -15.57 -13.41
C THR A 248 0.67 -16.60 -13.85
N TYR A 249 -0.23 -16.98 -12.96
CA TYR A 249 -1.29 -17.95 -13.23
C TYR A 249 -2.16 -17.51 -14.42
N ARG A 250 -2.31 -18.39 -15.42
CA ARG A 250 -3.08 -18.14 -16.65
C ARG A 250 -2.63 -16.90 -17.45
N ASP A 251 -1.34 -16.60 -17.44
CA ASP A 251 -0.78 -15.43 -18.12
C ASP A 251 -1.47 -14.11 -17.72
N SER A 252 -1.92 -14.02 -16.46
CA SER A 252 -2.56 -12.82 -15.94
C SER A 252 -1.57 -11.67 -15.78
N GLU A 253 -2.06 -10.45 -15.96
CA GLU A 253 -1.26 -9.22 -15.82
C GLU A 253 -0.95 -8.97 -14.33
N ALA A 254 0.34 -8.92 -13.97
CA ALA A 254 0.73 -8.62 -12.61
C ALA A 254 0.37 -7.17 -12.27
N THR A 255 -0.35 -6.97 -11.17
CA THR A 255 -0.65 -5.66 -10.58
C THR A 255 -0.17 -5.65 -9.14
N THR A 256 0.06 -4.47 -8.56
CA THR A 256 0.40 -4.37 -7.15
C THR A 256 -0.38 -3.30 -6.43
N SER A 257 -0.54 -3.46 -5.13
CA SER A 257 -1.16 -2.50 -4.23
C SER A 257 -0.24 -2.13 -3.08
N ILE A 258 -0.38 -0.92 -2.56
CA ILE A 258 0.18 -0.54 -1.26
C ILE A 258 -1.00 -0.40 -0.30
N LEU A 259 -1.48 -1.53 0.19
CA LEU A 259 -2.67 -1.62 1.02
C LEU A 259 -2.52 -2.73 2.06
N THR A 260 -2.70 -2.43 3.32
CA THR A 260 -2.65 -3.44 4.40
C THR A 260 -3.89 -3.43 5.29
N ILE A 261 -4.70 -2.37 5.29
CA ILE A 261 -5.84 -2.17 6.20
C ILE A 261 -5.41 -2.54 7.64
N THR A 262 -6.12 -3.46 8.29
CA THR A 262 -5.80 -3.97 9.64
C THR A 262 -4.74 -5.06 9.67
N SER A 263 -4.39 -5.67 8.53
CA SER A 263 -3.37 -6.71 8.44
C SER A 263 -1.94 -6.21 8.76
N ASN A 264 -1.71 -4.88 8.72
CA ASN A 264 -0.48 -4.24 9.19
C ASN A 264 -0.11 -4.66 10.62
N VAL A 265 -1.11 -4.95 11.48
CA VAL A 265 -0.89 -5.46 12.84
C VAL A 265 -0.29 -6.86 12.81
N VAL A 266 -0.81 -7.74 11.95
CA VAL A 266 -0.32 -9.12 11.82
C VAL A 266 1.08 -9.14 11.24
N TYR A 267 1.33 -8.39 10.16
CA TYR A 267 2.67 -8.25 9.58
C TYR A 267 3.65 -7.64 10.58
N GLY A 268 3.23 -6.63 11.36
CA GLY A 268 4.04 -6.03 12.41
C GLY A 268 4.45 -7.01 13.50
N LYS A 269 3.54 -7.88 13.95
CA LYS A 269 3.83 -8.95 14.91
C LYS A 269 4.83 -10.00 14.41
N ALA A 270 5.02 -10.10 13.11
CA ALA A 270 6.00 -10.99 12.50
C ALA A 270 7.35 -10.31 12.23
N THR A 271 7.46 -8.99 12.36
CA THR A 271 8.63 -8.18 11.97
C THR A 271 9.38 -7.65 13.17
N GLY A 272 10.70 -7.86 13.21
CA GLY A 272 11.62 -7.36 14.23
C GLY A 272 11.77 -5.85 14.25
N ALA A 273 12.68 -5.32 15.06
CA ALA A 273 13.02 -3.91 15.04
C ALA A 273 13.61 -3.50 13.69
N MET A 274 13.48 -2.22 13.34
CA MET A 274 13.94 -1.71 12.05
C MET A 274 14.85 -0.48 12.20
N PRO A 275 15.72 -0.20 11.21
CA PRO A 275 16.65 0.92 11.22
C PRO A 275 16.00 2.31 11.38
N ASP A 276 14.74 2.49 10.99
CA ASP A 276 13.96 3.71 11.16
C ASP A 276 13.60 4.04 12.63
N GLY A 277 13.91 3.11 13.54
CA GLY A 277 13.59 3.20 14.97
C GLY A 277 12.31 2.49 15.39
N ARG A 278 11.60 1.85 14.44
CA ARG A 278 10.43 1.02 14.75
C ARG A 278 10.82 -0.14 15.67
N LYS A 279 10.06 -0.32 16.74
CA LYS A 279 10.28 -1.39 17.71
C LYS A 279 9.76 -2.75 17.20
N ALA A 280 10.46 -3.79 17.57
CA ALA A 280 10.06 -5.16 17.24
C ALA A 280 8.61 -5.45 17.64
N TRP A 281 7.91 -6.19 16.80
CA TRP A 281 6.56 -6.72 17.04
C TRP A 281 5.44 -5.69 17.16
N THR A 282 5.74 -4.41 16.92
CA THR A 282 4.73 -3.35 16.83
C THR A 282 4.05 -3.37 15.44
N PRO A 283 2.83 -2.83 15.29
CA PRO A 283 2.20 -2.70 13.98
C PRO A 283 3.08 -1.96 12.97
N LEU A 284 2.97 -2.35 11.70
CA LEU A 284 3.48 -1.55 10.58
C LEU A 284 2.50 -0.41 10.28
N SER A 285 2.93 0.60 9.55
CA SER A 285 2.03 1.63 9.04
C SER A 285 1.08 1.03 8.01
N PRO A 286 -0.21 1.42 7.99
CA PRO A 286 -1.17 0.91 7.03
C PRO A 286 -0.95 1.52 5.64
N GLY A 287 -0.97 0.69 4.60
CA GLY A 287 -0.85 1.13 3.22
C GLY A 287 0.38 1.99 2.96
N ALA A 288 0.19 3.10 2.25
CA ALA A 288 1.22 4.08 1.94
C ALA A 288 1.28 5.24 2.95
N ASN A 289 0.63 5.10 4.10
CA ASN A 289 0.77 6.10 5.16
C ASN A 289 2.22 6.23 5.62
N PRO A 290 2.67 7.45 5.94
CA PRO A 290 3.94 7.64 6.64
C PRO A 290 4.02 6.79 7.91
N SER A 291 5.23 6.47 8.34
CA SER A 291 5.46 5.81 9.62
C SER A 291 4.95 6.68 10.76
N TYR A 292 4.37 6.06 11.78
CA TYR A 292 3.76 6.79 12.89
C TYR A 292 4.71 7.82 13.51
N GLY A 293 4.33 9.10 13.48
CA GLY A 293 5.12 10.23 13.96
C GLY A 293 6.27 10.64 13.02
N ALA A 294 6.30 10.12 11.78
CA ALA A 294 7.29 10.52 10.79
C ALA A 294 6.92 11.84 10.11
N GLU A 295 5.63 12.04 9.84
CA GLU A 295 5.12 13.27 9.24
C GLU A 295 5.17 14.42 10.25
N THR A 296 5.97 15.42 9.94
CA THR A 296 6.16 16.62 10.77
C THR A 296 5.84 17.92 10.01
N ASN A 297 5.72 17.83 8.68
CA ASN A 297 5.47 18.97 7.80
C ASN A 297 3.99 19.18 7.47
N GLY A 298 3.09 18.44 8.14
CA GLY A 298 1.65 18.60 8.02
C GLY A 298 1.03 17.78 6.87
N LEU A 299 -0.31 17.79 6.83
CA LEU A 299 -1.10 16.94 5.96
C LEU A 299 -0.76 17.08 4.47
N LEU A 300 -0.59 18.32 3.99
CA LEU A 300 -0.31 18.56 2.57
C LEU A 300 1.02 17.92 2.14
N ALA A 301 2.06 18.04 2.96
CA ALA A 301 3.34 17.40 2.69
C ALA A 301 3.22 15.88 2.68
N SER A 302 2.43 15.31 3.61
CA SER A 302 2.15 13.87 3.63
C SER A 302 1.45 13.39 2.36
N LEU A 303 0.44 14.12 1.89
CA LEU A 303 -0.27 13.82 0.66
C LEU A 303 0.61 13.98 -0.58
N ASN A 304 1.49 15.00 -0.61
CA ASN A 304 2.43 15.21 -1.71
C ASN A 304 3.41 14.04 -1.86
N SER A 305 3.96 13.53 -0.75
CA SER A 305 4.83 12.34 -0.80
C SER A 305 4.12 11.12 -1.39
N VAL A 306 2.84 10.89 -1.03
CA VAL A 306 2.05 9.79 -1.60
C VAL A 306 1.72 10.06 -3.07
N ALA A 307 1.45 11.30 -3.45
CA ALA A 307 1.11 11.68 -4.82
C ALA A 307 2.27 11.53 -5.82
N LYS A 308 3.52 11.46 -5.35
CA LYS A 308 4.71 11.23 -6.17
C LYS A 308 4.93 9.76 -6.55
N LEU A 309 4.21 8.83 -5.94
CA LEU A 309 4.36 7.42 -6.25
C LEU A 309 3.92 7.14 -7.70
N PRO A 310 4.61 6.23 -8.41
CA PRO A 310 4.24 5.84 -9.77
C PRO A 310 2.97 4.98 -9.74
N TYR A 311 1.81 5.57 -10.02
CA TYR A 311 0.51 4.90 -9.95
C TYR A 311 0.36 3.80 -11.01
N GLU A 312 1.07 3.91 -12.14
CA GLU A 312 1.15 2.87 -13.17
C GLU A 312 1.78 1.57 -12.65
N ASP A 313 2.63 1.65 -11.63
CA ASP A 313 3.23 0.48 -10.97
C ASP A 313 2.38 -0.03 -9.78
N ALA A 314 1.26 0.62 -9.50
CA ALA A 314 0.35 0.27 -8.40
C ALA A 314 -1.12 0.19 -8.85
N LEU A 315 -1.37 -0.48 -9.97
CA LEU A 315 -2.71 -0.58 -10.58
C LEU A 315 -3.76 -1.23 -9.69
N ASP A 316 -3.33 -1.96 -8.68
CA ASP A 316 -4.22 -2.56 -7.67
C ASP A 316 -4.50 -1.63 -6.47
N GLY A 317 -4.05 -0.38 -6.57
CA GLY A 317 -4.42 0.73 -5.71
C GLY A 317 -3.46 1.04 -4.55
N ILE A 318 -3.50 2.30 -4.14
CA ILE A 318 -2.70 2.85 -3.04
C ILE A 318 -3.64 3.36 -1.95
N SER A 319 -3.54 2.80 -0.75
CA SER A 319 -4.32 3.26 0.40
C SER A 319 -3.55 4.31 1.20
N ASN A 320 -4.19 5.45 1.43
CA ASN A 320 -3.71 6.49 2.34
C ASN A 320 -4.85 6.93 3.26
N THR A 321 -4.76 6.58 4.54
CA THR A 321 -5.79 6.89 5.55
C THR A 321 -5.34 8.06 6.39
N GLN A 322 -6.10 9.14 6.37
CA GLN A 322 -5.83 10.34 7.16
C GLN A 322 -6.87 10.46 8.28
N THR A 323 -6.39 10.77 9.49
CA THR A 323 -7.25 11.04 10.63
C THR A 323 -7.14 12.52 10.98
N MET A 324 -8.25 13.24 10.89
CA MET A 324 -8.31 14.66 11.21
C MET A 324 -9.37 14.91 12.29
N ALA A 325 -9.03 15.74 13.28
CA ALA A 325 -10.03 16.23 14.20
C ALA A 325 -10.92 17.25 13.45
N PRO A 326 -12.25 17.15 13.49
CA PRO A 326 -13.13 18.10 12.82
C PRO A 326 -12.81 19.56 13.17
N SER A 327 -12.45 19.84 14.42
CA SER A 327 -12.05 21.17 14.89
C SER A 327 -10.80 21.75 14.21
N ALA A 328 -9.98 20.91 13.57
CA ALA A 328 -8.83 21.38 12.78
C ALA A 328 -9.26 21.95 11.40
N LEU A 329 -10.47 21.61 10.96
CA LEU A 329 -11.04 22.07 9.69
C LEU A 329 -11.93 23.31 9.85
N GLY A 330 -12.31 23.68 11.08
CA GLY A 330 -13.17 24.81 11.37
C GLY A 330 -13.94 24.66 12.67
N HIS A 331 -14.66 25.74 13.06
CA HIS A 331 -15.39 25.79 14.33
C HIS A 331 -16.81 25.20 14.24
N ASP A 332 -17.37 25.16 13.06
CA ASP A 332 -18.67 24.58 12.78
C ASP A 332 -18.67 23.77 11.49
N LEU A 333 -19.76 23.04 11.25
CA LEU A 333 -19.89 22.15 10.11
C LEU A 333 -19.84 22.88 8.76
N ASP A 334 -20.28 24.14 8.71
CA ASP A 334 -20.25 24.94 7.48
C ASP A 334 -18.83 25.39 7.14
N GLU A 335 -18.02 25.74 8.11
CA GLU A 335 -16.60 25.99 7.93
C GLU A 335 -15.88 24.70 7.53
N GLN A 336 -16.08 23.60 8.26
CA GLN A 336 -15.41 22.31 8.06
C GLN A 336 -15.60 21.74 6.66
N LYS A 337 -16.81 21.83 6.07
CA LYS A 337 -17.07 21.35 4.70
C LYS A 337 -16.47 22.23 3.60
N ASN A 338 -16.05 23.46 3.91
CA ASN A 338 -15.48 24.41 2.97
C ASN A 338 -13.94 24.44 3.02
N THR A 339 -13.33 23.88 4.07
CA THR A 339 -11.89 23.70 4.22
C THR A 339 -11.42 22.44 3.53
#